data_2966c520f5a0b66e8ee4c7a56a82747f
#
_entry.id   2966c520f5a0b66e8ee4c7a56a82747f
#
_cell.length_a   1.000
_cell.length_b   1.000
_cell.length_c   1.000
_cell.angle_alpha   90.00
_cell.angle_beta   90.00
_cell.angle_gamma   90.00
#
_symmetry.space_group_name_H-M   'P 1'
#
loop_
_entity.id
_entity.type
_entity.pdbx_description
1 polymer ?
#
loop_
_entity_poly.entity_id
_entity_poly.type
_entity_poly.pdbx_seq_one_letter_code
_entity_poly.pdbx_strand_id
1 'polypeptide(L)'
;DAPGTGFSRIAGKDKAKAFYGVDQDIAAFADFIGQFLSRYGRWNSPKYVFGESYGTMRGAGLALALQEKDIDLNGLILLSDILSWDLTPDDPQTNPSVDLPYIVSLPTYAATAWYHGRVPTNGTLRSFLDRVEAYATGDYALALLKGSTLPDVERQRVAQQLSAFSGLPVSYLLKTNLRIEYGAFQKELLADRGITTGTLDTRFAGATLDPLSKVAEWDPQSRAISGAYISAFNDYARSRLHYGAGIEFKPGIPIYSD
;
A
#
# COMPACT_ATOMS: atom_id res chain seq x y z
N ASP A 1 -13.32 9.42 -13.50
CA ASP A 1 -12.65 8.12 -13.63
C ASP A 1 -11.48 8.25 -14.61
N ALA A 2 -10.35 7.63 -14.31
CA ALA A 2 -9.23 7.52 -15.23
C ALA A 2 -9.64 6.75 -16.50
N PRO A 3 -8.98 6.96 -17.66
CA PRO A 3 -9.32 6.24 -18.89
C PRO A 3 -9.34 4.72 -18.68
N GLY A 4 -10.47 4.09 -19.04
CA GLY A 4 -10.69 2.65 -18.90
C GLY A 4 -11.10 2.16 -17.51
N THR A 5 -11.25 3.05 -16.50
CA THR A 5 -11.69 2.70 -15.15
C THR A 5 -13.14 3.10 -14.87
N GLY A 6 -13.75 2.56 -13.84
CA GLY A 6 -15.09 2.90 -13.37
C GLY A 6 -16.12 2.95 -14.51
N PHE A 7 -16.65 4.11 -14.78
CA PHE A 7 -17.56 4.37 -15.91
C PHE A 7 -16.84 4.84 -17.18
N SER A 8 -15.53 5.14 -17.12
CA SER A 8 -14.76 5.61 -18.28
C SER A 8 -14.45 4.47 -19.25
N ARG A 9 -14.42 4.80 -20.53
CA ARG A 9 -14.04 3.88 -21.61
C ARG A 9 -13.05 4.56 -22.53
N ILE A 10 -12.08 3.81 -23.02
CA ILE A 10 -11.16 4.27 -24.06
C ILE A 10 -11.91 4.18 -25.39
N ALA A 11 -12.15 5.33 -26.01
CA ALA A 11 -12.78 5.43 -27.32
C ALA A 11 -11.73 5.60 -28.42
N GLY A 12 -12.07 5.15 -29.65
CA GLY A 12 -11.21 5.32 -30.81
C GLY A 12 -10.23 4.16 -31.03
N LYS A 13 -9.18 4.44 -31.81
CA LYS A 13 -8.17 3.46 -32.24
C LYS A 13 -7.03 3.29 -31.24
N ASP A 14 -6.91 4.23 -30.30
CA ASP A 14 -5.85 4.20 -29.31
C ASP A 14 -6.08 3.05 -28.34
N LYS A 15 -5.00 2.34 -28.08
CA LYS A 15 -4.99 1.20 -27.18
C LYS A 15 -4.65 1.64 -25.76
N ALA A 16 -4.77 0.72 -24.83
CA ALA A 16 -4.34 0.89 -23.44
C ALA A 16 -2.97 1.57 -23.32
N LYS A 17 -2.02 1.26 -24.21
CA LYS A 17 -0.68 1.87 -24.27
C LYS A 17 -0.67 3.39 -24.33
N ALA A 18 -1.73 4.03 -24.86
CA ALA A 18 -1.81 5.48 -24.91
C ALA A 18 -2.11 6.14 -23.57
N PHE A 19 -2.51 5.34 -22.54
CA PHE A 19 -2.96 5.86 -21.24
C PHE A 19 -2.32 5.21 -20.03
N TYR A 20 -1.67 4.04 -20.17
CA TYR A 20 -1.24 3.22 -19.05
C TYR A 20 0.26 3.29 -18.72
N GLY A 21 1.00 4.23 -19.30
CA GLY A 21 2.34 4.60 -18.84
C GLY A 21 2.26 5.77 -17.86
N VAL A 22 3.28 5.97 -17.03
CA VAL A 22 3.34 7.07 -16.05
C VAL A 22 3.18 8.43 -16.74
N ASP A 23 3.96 8.68 -17.77
CA ASP A 23 3.93 9.95 -18.51
C ASP A 23 2.61 10.13 -19.27
N GLN A 24 2.08 9.06 -19.86
CA GLN A 24 0.80 9.06 -20.58
C GLN A 24 -0.37 9.33 -19.64
N ASP A 25 -0.35 8.73 -18.46
CA ASP A 25 -1.35 8.93 -17.42
C ASP A 25 -1.34 10.39 -16.93
N ILE A 26 -0.17 10.93 -16.60
CA ILE A 26 0.00 12.33 -16.19
C ILE A 26 -0.49 13.29 -17.29
N ALA A 27 -0.10 13.04 -18.55
CA ALA A 27 -0.51 13.88 -19.68
C ALA A 27 -2.03 13.85 -19.86
N ALA A 28 -2.67 12.67 -19.78
CA ALA A 28 -4.13 12.55 -19.90
C ALA A 28 -4.87 13.32 -18.81
N PHE A 29 -4.40 13.31 -17.57
CA PHE A 29 -4.99 14.11 -16.48
C PHE A 29 -4.75 15.60 -16.65
N ALA A 30 -3.56 16.01 -17.09
CA ALA A 30 -3.26 17.43 -17.35
C ALA A 30 -4.16 17.99 -18.46
N ASP A 31 -4.35 17.26 -19.55
CA ASP A 31 -5.25 17.63 -20.64
C ASP A 31 -6.72 17.67 -20.20
N PHE A 32 -7.16 16.69 -19.42
CA PHE A 32 -8.50 16.69 -18.84
C PHE A 32 -8.74 17.93 -17.97
N ILE A 33 -7.80 18.30 -17.10
CA ILE A 33 -7.94 19.46 -16.21
C ILE A 33 -8.01 20.75 -17.03
N GLY A 34 -7.13 20.94 -18.01
CA GLY A 34 -7.17 22.11 -18.90
C GLY A 34 -8.50 22.25 -19.66
N GLN A 35 -9.00 21.14 -20.19
CA GLN A 35 -10.30 21.12 -20.87
C GLN A 35 -11.47 21.39 -19.89
N PHE A 36 -11.42 20.84 -18.67
CA PHE A 36 -12.42 21.08 -17.64
C PHE A 36 -12.46 22.56 -17.23
N LEU A 37 -11.31 23.16 -16.97
CA LEU A 37 -11.20 24.58 -16.59
C LEU A 37 -11.79 25.50 -17.67
N SER A 38 -11.49 25.19 -18.93
CA SER A 38 -12.00 25.95 -20.07
C SER A 38 -13.50 25.77 -20.28
N ARG A 39 -13.96 24.52 -20.28
CA ARG A 39 -15.37 24.18 -20.53
C ARG A 39 -16.32 24.75 -19.47
N TYR A 40 -15.89 24.76 -18.22
CA TYR A 40 -16.72 25.19 -17.07
C TYR A 40 -16.36 26.56 -16.54
N GLY A 41 -15.46 27.31 -17.19
CA GLY A 41 -15.05 28.65 -16.78
C GLY A 41 -14.41 28.71 -15.39
N ARG A 42 -13.59 27.70 -15.03
CA ARG A 42 -13.05 27.54 -13.67
C ARG A 42 -11.60 27.97 -13.50
N TRP A 43 -11.06 28.73 -14.45
CA TRP A 43 -9.66 29.18 -14.41
C TRP A 43 -9.29 29.92 -13.13
N ASN A 44 -10.16 30.78 -12.59
CA ASN A 44 -9.95 31.54 -11.35
C ASN A 44 -10.34 30.77 -10.06
N SER A 45 -10.82 29.53 -10.18
CA SER A 45 -11.17 28.72 -9.01
C SER A 45 -9.91 28.18 -8.32
N PRO A 46 -9.90 28.09 -6.96
CA PRO A 46 -8.87 27.35 -6.28
C PRO A 46 -8.82 25.90 -6.76
N LYS A 47 -7.61 25.40 -6.98
CA LYS A 47 -7.35 24.08 -7.54
C LYS A 47 -6.56 23.24 -6.55
N TYR A 48 -7.10 22.12 -6.15
CA TYR A 48 -6.47 21.15 -5.26
C TYR A 48 -6.46 19.79 -5.92
N VAL A 49 -5.33 19.10 -5.85
CA VAL A 49 -5.19 17.71 -6.29
C VAL A 49 -5.02 16.83 -5.06
N PHE A 50 -5.78 15.75 -5.02
CA PHE A 50 -5.66 14.70 -4.01
C PHE A 50 -5.20 13.42 -4.70
N GLY A 51 -4.10 12.83 -4.22
CA GLY A 51 -3.57 11.56 -4.70
C GLY A 51 -3.39 10.58 -3.56
N GLU A 52 -3.76 9.32 -3.80
CA GLU A 52 -3.56 8.21 -2.87
C GLU A 52 -2.69 7.14 -3.54
N SER A 53 -1.73 6.57 -2.81
CA SER A 53 -0.84 5.51 -3.27
C SER A 53 -0.15 5.91 -4.58
N TYR A 54 -0.31 5.18 -5.69
CA TYR A 54 0.17 5.59 -7.02
C TYR A 54 -0.26 7.02 -7.40
N GLY A 55 -1.43 7.46 -6.91
CA GLY A 55 -1.92 8.83 -7.12
C GLY A 55 -1.04 9.91 -6.52
N THR A 56 -0.17 9.59 -5.56
CA THR A 56 0.81 10.55 -5.00
C THR A 56 1.90 10.88 -6.01
N MET A 57 2.44 9.85 -6.66
CA MET A 57 3.41 10.00 -7.75
C MET A 57 2.78 10.70 -8.96
N ARG A 58 1.56 10.26 -9.38
CA ARG A 58 0.78 10.98 -10.39
C ARG A 58 0.59 12.44 -10.02
N GLY A 59 0.19 12.74 -8.78
CA GLY A 59 -0.05 14.09 -8.30
C GLY A 59 1.18 14.99 -8.39
N ALA A 60 2.36 14.48 -8.05
CA ALA A 60 3.62 15.20 -8.15
C ALA A 60 3.96 15.52 -9.63
N GLY A 61 3.90 14.52 -10.52
CA GLY A 61 4.14 14.72 -11.95
C GLY A 61 3.08 15.61 -12.60
N LEU A 62 1.82 15.48 -12.18
CA LEU A 62 0.72 16.33 -12.66
C LEU A 62 0.89 17.79 -12.25
N ALA A 63 1.41 18.06 -11.05
CA ALA A 63 1.70 19.44 -10.64
C ALA A 63 2.70 20.11 -11.58
N LEU A 64 3.77 19.41 -11.96
CA LEU A 64 4.73 19.90 -12.95
C LEU A 64 4.08 20.07 -14.33
N ALA A 65 3.38 19.06 -14.83
CA ALA A 65 2.73 19.11 -16.15
C ALA A 65 1.66 20.21 -16.25
N LEU A 66 0.99 20.56 -15.16
CA LEU A 66 0.06 21.68 -15.10
C LEU A 66 0.79 23.03 -15.11
N GLN A 67 1.90 23.16 -14.37
CA GLN A 67 2.72 24.38 -14.42
C GLN A 67 3.27 24.66 -15.81
N GLU A 68 3.68 23.64 -16.55
CA GLU A 68 4.11 23.76 -17.96
C GLU A 68 2.98 24.22 -18.90
N LYS A 69 1.72 24.13 -18.45
CA LYS A 69 0.52 24.62 -19.13
C LYS A 69 -0.04 25.93 -18.52
N ASP A 70 0.76 26.63 -17.71
CA ASP A 70 0.36 27.84 -16.98
C ASP A 70 -0.86 27.63 -16.05
N ILE A 71 -1.00 26.45 -15.50
CA ILE A 71 -2.06 26.08 -14.54
C ILE A 71 -1.46 25.83 -13.16
N ASP A 72 -1.58 26.80 -12.26
CA ASP A 72 -1.13 26.66 -10.88
C ASP A 72 -2.13 25.92 -10.00
N LEU A 73 -1.60 25.13 -9.06
CA LEU A 73 -2.35 24.48 -7.99
C LEU A 73 -2.26 25.30 -6.70
N ASN A 74 -3.36 25.34 -5.94
CA ASN A 74 -3.40 25.93 -4.60
C ASN A 74 -2.96 24.92 -3.52
N GLY A 75 -3.02 23.64 -3.82
CA GLY A 75 -2.56 22.59 -2.91
C GLY A 75 -2.51 21.20 -3.54
N LEU A 76 -1.63 20.39 -2.98
CA LEU A 76 -1.45 18.99 -3.31
C LEU A 76 -1.55 18.18 -2.02
N ILE A 77 -2.45 17.20 -1.97
CA ILE A 77 -2.68 16.33 -0.83
C ILE A 77 -2.23 14.93 -1.23
N LEU A 78 -1.25 14.41 -0.52
CA LEU A 78 -0.66 13.09 -0.77
C LEU A 78 -1.01 12.15 0.39
N LEU A 79 -1.77 11.10 0.10
CA LEU A 79 -2.15 10.08 1.07
C LEU A 79 -1.43 8.78 0.74
N SER A 80 -0.81 8.16 1.75
CA SER A 80 0.00 6.95 1.57
C SER A 80 1.07 7.14 0.49
N ASP A 81 1.92 8.15 0.72
CA ASP A 81 2.86 8.67 -0.26
C ASP A 81 3.95 7.64 -0.63
N ILE A 82 4.19 7.48 -1.93
CA ILE A 82 5.25 6.64 -2.49
C ILE A 82 6.31 7.55 -3.10
N LEU A 83 7.37 7.83 -2.33
CA LEU A 83 8.50 8.64 -2.81
C LEU A 83 9.47 7.85 -3.69
N SER A 84 9.57 6.54 -3.45
CA SER A 84 10.46 5.66 -4.21
C SER A 84 9.93 4.23 -4.16
N TRP A 85 9.84 3.59 -5.31
CA TRP A 85 9.46 2.18 -5.42
C TRP A 85 10.49 1.25 -4.78
N ASP A 86 11.77 1.63 -4.77
CA ASP A 86 12.83 0.84 -4.16
C ASP A 86 12.71 0.77 -2.63
N LEU A 87 12.00 1.74 -2.02
CA LEU A 87 11.84 1.85 -0.57
C LEU A 87 10.46 1.40 -0.09
N THR A 88 9.62 0.87 -0.99
CA THR A 88 8.30 0.33 -0.59
C THR A 88 8.44 -0.99 0.16
N PRO A 89 7.55 -1.28 1.13
CA PRO A 89 7.47 -2.60 1.76
C PRO A 89 6.87 -3.67 0.85
N ASP A 90 6.35 -3.30 -0.32
CA ASP A 90 5.83 -4.24 -1.31
C ASP A 90 7.00 -4.88 -2.06
N ASP A 91 7.12 -6.20 -1.99
CA ASP A 91 8.15 -7.01 -2.65
C ASP A 91 9.61 -6.49 -2.44
N PRO A 92 10.05 -6.18 -1.21
CA PRO A 92 11.36 -5.58 -0.96
C PRO A 92 12.52 -6.51 -1.37
N GLN A 93 12.29 -7.81 -1.49
CA GLN A 93 13.29 -8.77 -1.96
C GLN A 93 13.66 -8.60 -3.44
N THR A 94 12.88 -7.86 -4.23
CA THR A 94 13.24 -7.54 -5.62
C THR A 94 14.37 -6.51 -5.69
N ASN A 95 14.64 -5.80 -4.59
CA ASN A 95 15.72 -4.82 -4.45
C ASN A 95 16.76 -5.30 -3.42
N PRO A 96 17.64 -6.25 -3.76
CA PRO A 96 18.68 -6.74 -2.85
C PRO A 96 19.56 -5.61 -2.33
N SER A 97 19.87 -5.65 -1.04
CA SER A 97 20.66 -4.64 -0.32
C SER A 97 19.90 -3.36 0.05
N VAL A 98 18.61 -3.28 -0.23
CA VAL A 98 17.75 -2.20 0.28
C VAL A 98 17.00 -2.72 1.52
N ASP A 99 17.49 -2.39 2.71
CA ASP A 99 16.97 -2.90 3.97
C ASP A 99 15.98 -1.96 4.68
N LEU A 100 15.85 -0.72 4.23
CA LEU A 100 14.95 0.27 4.84
C LEU A 100 13.50 -0.20 4.94
N PRO A 101 12.90 -0.88 3.94
CA PRO A 101 11.52 -1.38 4.05
C PRO A 101 11.29 -2.29 5.26
N TYR A 102 12.23 -3.17 5.58
CA TYR A 102 12.12 -4.07 6.74
C TYR A 102 12.21 -3.32 8.07
N ILE A 103 13.03 -2.27 8.12
CA ILE A 103 13.23 -1.42 9.31
C ILE A 103 11.96 -0.64 9.61
N VAL A 104 11.43 0.09 8.62
CA VAL A 104 10.28 1.00 8.81
C VAL A 104 8.96 0.26 8.97
N SER A 105 8.85 -0.98 8.53
CA SER A 105 7.65 -1.80 8.68
C SER A 105 7.54 -2.47 10.06
N LEU A 106 8.65 -2.62 10.79
CA LEU A 106 8.66 -3.35 12.06
C LEU A 106 7.66 -2.79 13.10
N PRO A 107 7.50 -1.46 13.28
CA PRO A 107 6.50 -0.92 14.20
C PRO A 107 5.06 -1.33 13.83
N THR A 108 4.73 -1.38 12.55
CA THR A 108 3.40 -1.82 12.07
C THR A 108 3.18 -3.31 12.36
N TYR A 109 4.17 -4.15 12.13
CA TYR A 109 4.10 -5.58 12.47
C TYR A 109 3.93 -5.79 13.99
N ALA A 110 4.65 -5.01 14.79
CA ALA A 110 4.54 -5.04 16.24
C ALA A 110 3.16 -4.59 16.73
N ALA A 111 2.59 -3.54 16.15
CA ALA A 111 1.23 -3.08 16.46
C ALA A 111 0.18 -4.15 16.11
N THR A 112 0.35 -4.84 14.98
CA THR A 112 -0.52 -5.94 14.56
C THR A 112 -0.41 -7.12 15.53
N ALA A 113 0.81 -7.50 15.91
CA ALA A 113 1.05 -8.56 16.90
C ALA A 113 0.45 -8.20 18.27
N TRP A 114 0.56 -6.94 18.68
CA TRP A 114 -0.11 -6.43 19.89
C TRP A 114 -1.62 -6.61 19.83
N TYR A 115 -2.25 -6.17 18.74
CA TYR A 115 -3.71 -6.28 18.55
C TYR A 115 -4.19 -7.73 18.65
N HIS A 116 -3.47 -8.65 18.02
CA HIS A 116 -3.83 -10.09 18.00
C HIS A 116 -3.36 -10.87 19.23
N GLY A 117 -2.79 -10.20 20.24
CA GLY A 117 -2.32 -10.84 21.47
C GLY A 117 -1.16 -11.82 21.27
N ARG A 118 -0.29 -11.56 20.27
CA ARG A 118 0.89 -12.38 19.96
C ARG A 118 2.14 -11.94 20.71
N VAL A 119 2.08 -10.79 21.34
CA VAL A 119 3.12 -10.21 22.20
C VAL A 119 2.51 -9.73 23.51
N PRO A 120 3.29 -9.58 24.60
CA PRO A 120 2.78 -9.05 25.86
C PRO A 120 2.22 -7.64 25.70
N THR A 121 0.99 -7.41 26.19
CA THR A 121 0.26 -6.13 26.10
C THR A 121 0.34 -5.30 27.37
N ASN A 122 1.44 -5.40 28.11
CA ASN A 122 1.67 -4.62 29.33
C ASN A 122 1.95 -3.15 29.00
N GLY A 123 1.22 -2.23 29.63
CA GLY A 123 1.32 -0.79 29.35
C GLY A 123 0.45 -0.31 28.19
N THR A 124 0.84 0.75 27.53
CA THR A 124 0.12 1.30 26.37
C THR A 124 0.76 0.86 25.05
N LEU A 125 -0.04 0.79 23.98
CA LEU A 125 0.49 0.52 22.65
C LEU A 125 1.58 1.54 22.27
N ARG A 126 1.42 2.83 22.58
CA ARG A 126 2.41 3.85 22.25
C ARG A 126 3.77 3.56 22.95
N SER A 127 3.75 3.26 24.23
CA SER A 127 4.99 2.95 24.96
C SER A 127 5.67 1.66 24.49
N PHE A 128 4.91 0.72 23.96
CA PHE A 128 5.45 -0.46 23.30
C PHE A 128 6.10 -0.09 21.97
N LEU A 129 5.42 0.70 21.13
CA LEU A 129 5.93 1.11 19.83
C LEU A 129 7.16 2.04 19.94
N ASP A 130 7.26 2.89 20.97
CA ASP A 130 8.46 3.70 21.20
C ASP A 130 9.72 2.83 21.33
N ARG A 131 9.61 1.68 22.02
CA ARG A 131 10.73 0.73 22.14
C ARG A 131 11.02 0.01 20.82
N VAL A 132 9.97 -0.34 20.07
CA VAL A 132 10.12 -0.99 18.75
C VAL A 132 10.79 -0.06 17.76
N GLU A 133 10.37 1.20 17.70
CA GLU A 133 10.92 2.23 16.81
C GLU A 133 12.39 2.51 17.11
N ALA A 134 12.75 2.64 18.42
CA ALA A 134 14.13 2.80 18.83
C ALA A 134 15.00 1.58 18.44
N TYR A 135 14.48 0.38 18.61
CA TYR A 135 15.17 -0.84 18.22
C TYR A 135 15.29 -0.96 16.69
N ALA A 136 14.22 -0.65 15.95
CA ALA A 136 14.20 -0.74 14.49
C ALA A 136 15.26 0.16 13.85
N THR A 137 15.36 1.41 14.30
CA THR A 137 16.31 2.40 13.78
C THR A 137 17.72 2.29 14.38
N GLY A 138 17.90 1.46 15.39
CA GLY A 138 19.17 1.20 16.08
C GLY A 138 19.73 -0.20 15.79
N ASP A 139 19.62 -1.09 16.78
CA ASP A 139 20.25 -2.42 16.76
C ASP A 139 19.82 -3.26 15.55
N TYR A 140 18.55 -3.19 15.14
CA TYR A 140 18.06 -3.95 14.00
C TYR A 140 18.64 -3.44 12.67
N ALA A 141 18.63 -2.13 12.45
CA ALA A 141 19.23 -1.52 11.27
C ALA A 141 20.74 -1.87 11.16
N LEU A 142 21.47 -1.79 12.26
CA LEU A 142 22.88 -2.15 12.30
C LEU A 142 23.12 -3.65 12.02
N ALA A 143 22.24 -4.52 12.52
CA ALA A 143 22.33 -5.95 12.26
C ALA A 143 22.10 -6.27 10.77
N LEU A 144 21.12 -5.62 10.13
CA LEU A 144 20.88 -5.78 8.69
C LEU A 144 22.06 -5.27 7.85
N LEU A 145 22.64 -4.13 8.23
CA LEU A 145 23.80 -3.55 7.56
C LEU A 145 25.03 -4.45 7.60
N LYS A 146 25.25 -5.19 8.71
CA LYS A 146 26.32 -6.19 8.81
C LYS A 146 26.13 -7.36 7.83
N GLY A 147 24.93 -7.67 7.44
CA GLY A 147 24.62 -8.71 6.46
C GLY A 147 25.21 -10.07 6.80
N SER A 148 25.99 -10.63 5.88
CA SER A 148 26.65 -11.94 6.04
C SER A 148 27.78 -11.93 7.09
N THR A 149 28.28 -10.78 7.50
CA THR A 149 29.33 -10.65 8.53
C THR A 149 28.78 -10.61 9.96
N LEU A 150 27.44 -10.63 10.13
CA LEU A 150 26.79 -10.66 11.43
C LEU A 150 27.09 -12.01 12.13
N PRO A 151 27.76 -12.01 13.31
CA PRO A 151 28.04 -13.24 14.02
C PRO A 151 26.77 -14.01 14.42
N ASP A 152 26.82 -15.34 14.42
CA ASP A 152 25.65 -16.18 14.72
C ASP A 152 25.02 -15.89 16.08
N VAL A 153 25.83 -15.60 17.09
CA VAL A 153 25.34 -15.23 18.43
C VAL A 153 24.55 -13.92 18.38
N GLU A 154 25.03 -12.92 17.64
CA GLU A 154 24.30 -11.66 17.45
C GLU A 154 23.03 -11.89 16.62
N ARG A 155 23.12 -12.69 15.56
CA ARG A 155 21.97 -13.06 14.73
C ARG A 155 20.86 -13.71 15.56
N GLN A 156 21.23 -14.63 16.45
CA GLN A 156 20.29 -15.26 17.36
C GLN A 156 19.63 -14.26 18.31
N ARG A 157 20.41 -13.34 18.89
CA ARG A 157 19.92 -12.28 19.79
C ARG A 157 18.93 -11.36 19.07
N VAL A 158 19.27 -10.95 17.86
CA VAL A 158 18.38 -10.11 17.03
C VAL A 158 17.08 -10.85 16.68
N ALA A 159 17.14 -12.12 16.29
CA ALA A 159 15.96 -12.93 16.04
C ALA A 159 15.05 -13.06 17.27
N GLN A 160 15.61 -13.24 18.46
CA GLN A 160 14.86 -13.27 19.72
C GLN A 160 14.17 -11.93 20.00
N GLN A 161 14.85 -10.81 19.78
CA GLN A 161 14.26 -9.49 19.99
C GLN A 161 13.17 -9.18 18.95
N LEU A 162 13.38 -9.53 17.68
CA LEU A 162 12.36 -9.42 16.64
C LEU A 162 11.13 -10.28 16.97
N SER A 163 11.34 -11.50 17.47
CA SER A 163 10.26 -12.37 17.92
C SER A 163 9.43 -11.74 19.04
N ALA A 164 10.10 -11.13 20.02
CA ALA A 164 9.44 -10.44 21.13
C ALA A 164 8.61 -9.23 20.68
N PHE A 165 8.95 -8.60 19.56
CA PHE A 165 8.20 -7.46 18.99
C PHE A 165 7.17 -7.87 17.96
N SER A 166 7.50 -8.79 17.05
CA SER A 166 6.63 -9.16 15.93
C SER A 166 5.69 -10.33 16.22
N GLY A 167 5.94 -11.09 17.30
CA GLY A 167 5.20 -12.32 17.60
C GLY A 167 5.54 -13.51 16.70
N LEU A 168 6.49 -13.35 15.77
CA LEU A 168 6.90 -14.42 14.85
C LEU A 168 7.88 -15.40 15.53
N PRO A 169 7.89 -16.69 15.15
CA PRO A 169 8.83 -17.66 15.68
C PRO A 169 10.29 -17.31 15.38
N VAL A 170 11.20 -17.48 16.33
CA VAL A 170 12.64 -17.28 16.12
C VAL A 170 13.18 -18.10 14.96
N SER A 171 12.71 -19.34 14.80
CA SER A 171 13.11 -20.22 13.70
C SER A 171 12.72 -19.67 12.33
N TYR A 172 11.55 -19.01 12.23
CA TYR A 172 11.13 -18.30 11.03
C TYR A 172 12.06 -17.11 10.73
N LEU A 173 12.32 -16.26 11.72
CA LEU A 173 13.17 -15.08 11.59
C LEU A 173 14.60 -15.40 11.19
N LEU A 174 15.15 -16.51 11.67
CA LEU A 174 16.47 -17.00 11.23
C LEU A 174 16.44 -17.48 9.77
N LYS A 175 15.39 -18.19 9.34
CA LYS A 175 15.22 -18.65 7.96
C LYS A 175 15.08 -17.50 6.96
N THR A 176 14.42 -16.41 7.35
CA THR A 176 14.24 -15.22 6.52
C THR A 176 15.43 -14.28 6.58
N ASN A 177 16.52 -14.69 7.23
CA ASN A 177 17.70 -13.86 7.43
C ASN A 177 17.37 -12.51 8.10
N LEU A 178 16.49 -12.53 9.11
CA LEU A 178 15.97 -11.40 9.89
C LEU A 178 15.10 -10.41 9.11
N ARG A 179 14.75 -10.69 7.87
CA ARG A 179 13.93 -9.84 7.01
C ARG A 179 12.50 -10.34 7.00
N ILE A 180 11.60 -9.53 7.52
CA ILE A 180 10.17 -9.83 7.59
C ILE A 180 9.50 -9.18 6.38
N GLU A 181 9.09 -9.99 5.44
CA GLU A 181 8.34 -9.55 4.27
C GLU A 181 6.85 -9.47 4.60
N TYR A 182 6.18 -8.46 4.05
CA TYR A 182 4.82 -8.09 4.41
C TYR A 182 3.79 -9.22 4.17
N GLY A 183 3.75 -9.78 2.96
CA GLY A 183 2.78 -10.83 2.64
C GLY A 183 3.00 -12.10 3.46
N ALA A 184 4.27 -12.43 3.74
CA ALA A 184 4.62 -13.54 4.60
C ALA A 184 4.27 -13.27 6.07
N PHE A 185 4.42 -12.04 6.56
CA PHE A 185 4.00 -11.65 7.92
C PHE A 185 2.50 -11.86 8.12
N GLN A 186 1.66 -11.44 7.17
CA GLN A 186 0.21 -11.63 7.24
C GLN A 186 -0.18 -13.09 7.43
N LYS A 187 0.54 -13.98 6.77
CA LYS A 187 0.31 -15.42 6.80
C LYS A 187 0.85 -16.07 8.08
N GLU A 188 2.07 -15.68 8.49
CA GLU A 188 2.81 -16.36 9.55
C GLU A 188 2.32 -15.99 10.95
N LEU A 189 1.84 -14.75 11.17
CA LEU A 189 1.49 -14.25 12.50
C LEU A 189 0.47 -15.13 13.25
N LEU A 190 -0.54 -15.62 12.52
CA LEU A 190 -1.62 -16.44 13.08
C LEU A 190 -1.68 -17.84 12.45
N ALA A 191 -0.58 -18.32 11.88
CA ALA A 191 -0.51 -19.59 11.16
C ALA A 191 -0.89 -20.78 12.04
N ASP A 192 -0.54 -20.75 13.34
CA ASP A 192 -0.92 -21.76 14.32
C ASP A 192 -2.45 -21.90 14.54
N ARG A 193 -3.21 -20.88 14.14
CA ARG A 193 -4.67 -20.84 14.19
C ARG A 193 -5.33 -21.09 12.83
N GLY A 194 -4.55 -21.30 11.78
CA GLY A 194 -5.04 -21.40 10.40
C GLY A 194 -5.68 -20.11 9.88
N ILE A 195 -5.16 -18.96 10.30
CA ILE A 195 -5.73 -17.63 10.02
C ILE A 195 -4.69 -16.76 9.35
N THR A 196 -5.12 -15.93 8.38
CA THR A 196 -4.36 -14.84 7.78
C THR A 196 -4.96 -13.48 8.16
N THR A 197 -4.13 -12.44 8.28
CA THR A 197 -4.56 -11.07 8.59
C THR A 197 -4.87 -10.28 7.32
N GLY A 198 -5.61 -9.16 7.47
CA GLY A 198 -5.92 -8.24 6.38
C GLY A 198 -4.72 -7.45 5.88
N THR A 199 -4.86 -6.85 4.72
CA THR A 199 -3.80 -6.10 4.03
C THR A 199 -3.67 -4.67 4.54
N LEU A 200 -4.67 -3.82 4.32
CA LEU A 200 -4.64 -2.42 4.76
C LEU A 200 -5.04 -2.25 6.23
N ASP A 201 -5.94 -3.07 6.70
CA ASP A 201 -6.30 -3.14 8.11
C ASP A 201 -6.06 -4.56 8.63
N THR A 202 -4.93 -4.74 9.25
CA THR A 202 -4.47 -6.03 9.78
C THR A 202 -5.27 -6.54 10.99
N ARG A 203 -6.22 -5.76 11.51
CA ARG A 203 -7.17 -6.19 12.54
C ARG A 203 -8.20 -7.17 11.99
N PHE A 204 -8.53 -7.09 10.70
CA PHE A 204 -9.31 -8.11 10.03
C PHE A 204 -8.51 -9.42 9.94
N ALA A 205 -9.22 -10.53 10.03
CA ALA A 205 -8.61 -11.85 9.94
C ALA A 205 -9.61 -12.85 9.34
N GLY A 206 -9.09 -13.85 8.63
CA GLY A 206 -9.91 -14.88 7.99
C GLY A 206 -9.14 -16.17 7.80
N ALA A 207 -9.84 -17.24 7.40
CA ALA A 207 -9.25 -18.55 7.24
C ALA A 207 -8.14 -18.55 6.18
N THR A 208 -7.02 -19.18 6.48
CA THR A 208 -5.97 -19.50 5.51
C THR A 208 -6.51 -20.58 4.55
N LEU A 209 -6.41 -20.36 3.25
CA LEU A 209 -6.88 -21.31 2.23
C LEU A 209 -5.85 -22.42 1.98
N ASP A 210 -4.59 -22.05 1.78
CA ASP A 210 -3.47 -22.97 1.62
C ASP A 210 -2.42 -22.74 2.71
N PRO A 211 -2.31 -23.67 3.70
CA PRO A 211 -1.30 -23.55 4.75
C PRO A 211 0.15 -23.54 4.26
N LEU A 212 0.42 -24.03 3.05
CA LEU A 212 1.76 -24.12 2.46
C LEU A 212 2.12 -22.91 1.61
N SER A 213 1.17 -22.06 1.28
CA SER A 213 1.44 -20.80 0.57
C SER A 213 2.27 -19.85 1.45
N LYS A 214 3.21 -19.14 0.84
CA LYS A 214 4.07 -18.16 1.54
C LYS A 214 3.37 -16.85 1.86
N VAL A 215 2.37 -16.49 1.07
CA VAL A 215 1.60 -15.24 1.20
C VAL A 215 0.11 -15.56 1.27
N ALA A 216 -0.67 -14.60 1.75
CA ALA A 216 -2.12 -14.73 1.81
C ALA A 216 -2.71 -14.81 0.38
N GLU A 217 -3.59 -15.79 0.15
CA GLU A 217 -4.26 -16.01 -1.14
C GLU A 217 -5.43 -15.05 -1.36
N TRP A 218 -5.83 -14.36 -0.33
CA TRP A 218 -6.93 -13.40 -0.34
C TRP A 218 -6.80 -12.43 0.83
N ASP A 219 -7.47 -11.29 0.73
CA ASP A 219 -7.47 -10.27 1.76
C ASP A 219 -8.79 -10.31 2.56
N PRO A 220 -8.76 -10.71 3.84
CA PRO A 220 -9.94 -10.70 4.70
C PRO A 220 -10.61 -9.33 4.84
N GLN A 221 -9.83 -8.25 4.87
CA GLN A 221 -10.37 -6.90 4.97
C GLN A 221 -11.15 -6.53 3.70
N SER A 222 -10.54 -6.68 2.53
CA SER A 222 -11.21 -6.37 1.26
C SER A 222 -12.49 -7.17 1.08
N ARG A 223 -12.48 -8.46 1.42
CA ARG A 223 -13.68 -9.30 1.34
C ARG A 223 -14.79 -8.88 2.29
N ALA A 224 -14.42 -8.39 3.47
CA ALA A 224 -15.41 -7.95 4.45
C ALA A 224 -16.14 -6.65 4.02
N ILE A 225 -15.49 -5.75 3.29
CA ILE A 225 -16.02 -4.40 3.04
C ILE A 225 -16.34 -4.09 1.58
N SER A 226 -15.67 -4.69 0.60
CA SER A 226 -15.78 -4.31 -0.82
C SER A 226 -17.21 -4.36 -1.36
N GLY A 227 -17.97 -5.39 -1.01
CA GLY A 227 -19.35 -5.53 -1.49
C GLY A 227 -20.25 -4.37 -1.06
N ALA A 228 -20.12 -3.92 0.19
CA ALA A 228 -20.90 -2.79 0.73
C ALA A 228 -20.50 -1.48 0.02
N TYR A 229 -19.19 -1.22 -0.15
CA TYR A 229 -18.71 -0.02 -0.83
C TYR A 229 -19.11 0.02 -2.31
N ILE A 230 -18.96 -1.08 -3.03
CA ILE A 230 -19.36 -1.16 -4.45
C ILE A 230 -20.86 -0.90 -4.60
N SER A 231 -21.70 -1.51 -3.75
CA SER A 231 -23.15 -1.32 -3.79
C SER A 231 -23.54 0.11 -3.46
N ALA A 232 -22.99 0.68 -2.38
CA ALA A 232 -23.28 2.05 -1.97
C ALA A 232 -22.81 3.08 -3.01
N PHE A 233 -21.63 2.88 -3.59
CA PHE A 233 -21.11 3.77 -4.64
C PHE A 233 -21.96 3.72 -5.90
N ASN A 234 -22.36 2.52 -6.36
CA ASN A 234 -23.24 2.39 -7.51
C ASN A 234 -24.59 3.08 -7.30
N ASP A 235 -25.21 2.87 -6.14
CA ASP A 235 -26.46 3.55 -5.79
C ASP A 235 -26.26 5.06 -5.77
N TYR A 236 -25.25 5.57 -5.09
CA TYR A 236 -24.95 7.00 -5.02
C TYR A 236 -24.71 7.62 -6.39
N ALA A 237 -23.85 7.01 -7.21
CA ALA A 237 -23.53 7.52 -8.53
C ALA A 237 -24.75 7.59 -9.44
N ARG A 238 -25.60 6.56 -9.41
CA ARG A 238 -26.77 6.47 -10.30
C ARG A 238 -27.97 7.25 -9.79
N SER A 239 -28.28 7.17 -8.50
CA SER A 239 -29.48 7.78 -7.92
C SER A 239 -29.30 9.24 -7.55
N ARG A 240 -28.11 9.62 -7.03
CA ARG A 240 -27.84 10.98 -6.55
C ARG A 240 -27.12 11.85 -7.57
N LEU A 241 -26.13 11.30 -8.24
CA LEU A 241 -25.36 12.04 -9.25
C LEU A 241 -25.96 11.92 -10.67
N HIS A 242 -26.92 11.04 -10.86
CA HIS A 242 -27.53 10.73 -12.16
C HIS A 242 -26.48 10.39 -13.24
N TYR A 243 -25.41 9.69 -12.82
CA TYR A 243 -24.27 9.36 -13.65
C TYR A 243 -24.17 7.85 -13.92
N GLY A 244 -23.69 7.50 -15.11
CA GLY A 244 -23.44 6.10 -15.48
C GLY A 244 -24.69 5.27 -15.80
N ALA A 245 -25.86 5.90 -16.08
CA ALA A 245 -27.04 5.16 -16.50
C ALA A 245 -26.77 4.39 -17.79
N GLY A 246 -27.05 3.08 -17.80
CA GLY A 246 -26.81 2.22 -18.98
C GLY A 246 -25.34 1.85 -19.21
N ILE A 247 -24.41 2.29 -18.36
CA ILE A 247 -22.99 1.93 -18.44
C ILE A 247 -22.64 0.96 -17.30
N GLU A 248 -21.96 -0.12 -17.64
CA GLU A 248 -21.43 -1.04 -16.62
C GLU A 248 -20.35 -0.36 -15.78
N PHE A 249 -20.46 -0.46 -14.47
CA PHE A 249 -19.40 -0.03 -13.56
C PHE A 249 -18.32 -1.11 -13.44
N LYS A 250 -17.06 -0.73 -13.66
CA LYS A 250 -15.90 -1.61 -13.47
C LYS A 250 -15.23 -1.31 -12.12
N PRO A 251 -15.46 -2.11 -11.07
CA PRO A 251 -14.93 -1.86 -9.74
C PRO A 251 -13.40 -2.07 -9.63
N GLY A 252 -12.82 -2.75 -10.60
CA GLY A 252 -11.38 -2.97 -10.70
C GLY A 252 -10.96 -3.12 -12.16
N ILE A 253 -9.67 -2.89 -12.41
CA ILE A 253 -9.07 -3.15 -13.72
C ILE A 253 -8.21 -4.40 -13.59
N PRO A 254 -8.34 -5.38 -14.48
CA PRO A 254 -7.34 -6.44 -14.61
C PRO A 254 -6.09 -5.86 -15.29
N ILE A 255 -5.30 -5.07 -14.54
CA ILE A 255 -4.12 -4.36 -15.06
C ILE A 255 -3.00 -5.33 -15.45
N TYR A 256 -3.03 -6.54 -14.91
CA TYR A 256 -1.96 -7.53 -15.04
C TYR A 256 -2.36 -8.79 -15.82
N SER A 257 -3.42 -8.71 -16.61
CA SER A 257 -3.91 -9.89 -17.35
C SER A 257 -3.52 -9.91 -18.83
N ASP A 258 -2.64 -9.01 -19.29
CA ASP A 258 -2.14 -9.00 -20.67
C ASP A 258 -0.61 -9.10 -20.71
#